data_d6e18eaa5a21c4fdf6510d25dd490614
#
_entry.id   d6e18eaa5a21c4fdf6510d25dd490614
#
_cell.length_a   1.000
_cell.length_b   1.000
_cell.length_c   1.000
_cell.angle_alpha   90.00
_cell.angle_beta   90.00
_cell.angle_gamma   90.00
#
_symmetry.space_group_name_H-M   'P 1'
#
loop_
_entity.id
_entity.type
_entity.pdbx_description
1 polymer ?
#
loop_
_entity_poly.entity_id
_entity_poly.type
_entity_poly.pdbx_seq_one_letter_code
_entity_poly.pdbx_strand_id
1 'polypeptide(L)'
;MRYKTVSVLCFLLPVAKEVVNQKEELVEKLSKVLKFDQSVIVEEKLTNFTEYNIACYKEKHKLILSNVEEVTSTNEYLTFDDKYNDGGMKNKDKSNRKIPASISEELLEEIKATTNTIYKNLNFKGVIRIDYLYDKETNRLLFNEVNTIPGSLAFYLYEETKFTELLDKLIKEAILSKSQNDSLINSFDTNILEIKKLKMKK
;
A
#
# COMPACT_ATOMS: atom_id res chain seq x y z
N MET A 1 33.26 -7.76 2.17
CA MET A 1 31.97 -7.14 2.41
C MET A 1 31.26 -7.08 1.06
N ARG A 2 30.19 -7.85 0.83
CA ARG A 2 29.43 -7.75 -0.44
C ARG A 2 28.57 -6.50 -0.40
N TYR A 3 28.80 -5.58 -1.30
CA TYR A 3 27.90 -4.45 -1.48
C TYR A 3 26.59 -4.97 -2.06
N LYS A 4 25.47 -4.63 -1.40
CA LYS A 4 24.15 -4.94 -1.92
C LYS A 4 23.74 -3.88 -2.94
N THR A 5 23.17 -4.29 -4.05
CA THR A 5 22.53 -3.38 -4.99
C THR A 5 21.38 -2.67 -4.30
N VAL A 6 21.30 -1.36 -4.44
CA VAL A 6 20.21 -0.57 -3.84
C VAL A 6 19.41 0.17 -4.91
N SER A 7 18.13 0.39 -4.64
CA SER A 7 17.27 1.26 -5.43
C SER A 7 17.14 2.61 -4.73
N VAL A 8 17.18 3.68 -5.51
CA VAL A 8 16.95 5.05 -5.05
C VAL A 8 15.67 5.53 -5.71
N LEU A 9 14.67 5.88 -4.91
CA LEU A 9 13.32 6.20 -5.36
C LEU A 9 12.92 7.59 -4.88
N CYS A 10 12.21 8.34 -5.74
CA CYS A 10 11.47 9.52 -5.32
C CYS A 10 10.21 9.10 -4.58
N PHE A 11 9.91 9.74 -3.44
CA PHE A 11 8.75 9.39 -2.61
C PHE A 11 7.42 9.72 -3.30
N LEU A 12 7.34 10.84 -4.01
CA LEU A 12 6.10 11.35 -4.61
C LEU A 12 5.91 10.96 -6.09
N LEU A 13 6.99 10.66 -6.80
CA LEU A 13 6.94 10.39 -8.24
C LEU A 13 7.68 9.09 -8.56
N PRO A 14 6.97 7.97 -8.76
CA PRO A 14 7.59 6.68 -9.12
C PRO A 14 8.34 6.71 -10.45
N VAL A 15 8.29 7.84 -11.18
CA VAL A 15 9.01 8.06 -12.45
C VAL A 15 10.52 8.22 -12.24
N ALA A 16 10.97 8.66 -11.06
CA ALA A 16 12.38 8.89 -10.77
C ALA A 16 12.93 7.74 -9.91
N LYS A 17 13.32 6.66 -10.58
CA LYS A 17 13.93 5.47 -9.97
C LYS A 17 15.31 5.24 -10.56
N GLU A 18 16.30 5.12 -9.72
CA GLU A 18 17.68 4.78 -10.11
C GLU A 18 18.14 3.52 -9.38
N VAL A 19 18.90 2.68 -10.06
CA VAL A 19 19.51 1.49 -9.48
C VAL A 19 21.00 1.74 -9.31
N VAL A 20 21.50 1.52 -8.10
CA VAL A 20 22.90 1.69 -7.73
C VAL A 20 23.52 0.31 -7.54
N ASN A 21 24.43 -0.04 -8.40
CA ASN A 21 25.16 -1.32 -8.32
C ASN A 21 26.51 -1.18 -7.60
N GLN A 22 27.08 0.02 -7.60
CA GLN A 22 28.37 0.33 -7.00
C GLN A 22 28.24 1.57 -6.12
N LYS A 23 28.97 1.57 -5.02
CA LYS A 23 28.89 2.66 -4.03
C LYS A 23 29.23 4.03 -4.63
N GLU A 24 30.12 4.06 -5.59
CA GLU A 24 30.62 5.26 -6.26
C GLU A 24 29.52 5.97 -7.06
N GLU A 25 28.53 5.22 -7.57
CA GLU A 25 27.41 5.75 -8.34
C GLU A 25 26.34 6.43 -7.47
N LEU A 26 26.34 6.15 -6.15
CA LEU A 26 25.26 6.55 -5.25
C LEU A 26 25.04 8.06 -5.25
N VAL A 27 26.09 8.86 -5.14
CA VAL A 27 25.97 10.33 -5.04
C VAL A 27 25.43 10.92 -6.34
N GLU A 28 25.87 10.44 -7.49
CA GLU A 28 25.39 10.90 -8.79
C GLU A 28 23.89 10.57 -8.93
N LYS A 29 23.48 9.34 -8.63
CA LYS A 29 22.10 8.88 -8.77
C LYS A 29 21.16 9.53 -7.76
N LEU A 30 21.60 9.74 -6.52
CA LEU A 30 20.87 10.55 -5.54
C LEU A 30 20.63 11.97 -6.06
N SER A 31 21.66 12.61 -6.64
CA SER A 31 21.55 13.97 -7.19
C SER A 31 20.56 14.06 -8.35
N LYS A 32 20.38 12.98 -9.11
CA LYS A 32 19.35 12.91 -10.17
C LYS A 32 17.95 12.83 -9.59
N VAL A 33 17.71 11.96 -8.61
CA VAL A 33 16.40 11.77 -8.01
C VAL A 33 15.98 12.96 -7.15
N LEU A 34 16.90 13.60 -6.44
CA LEU A 34 16.66 14.81 -5.63
C LEU A 34 16.25 16.05 -6.45
N LYS A 35 16.32 15.99 -7.78
CA LYS A 35 15.75 17.04 -8.64
C LYS A 35 14.23 16.99 -8.67
N PHE A 36 13.62 15.87 -8.33
CA PHE A 36 12.18 15.65 -8.39
C PHE A 36 11.51 15.76 -7.02
N ASP A 37 12.26 15.52 -5.93
CA ASP A 37 11.74 15.60 -4.57
C ASP A 37 12.84 16.00 -3.58
N GLN A 38 12.43 16.57 -2.45
CA GLN A 38 13.34 16.93 -1.35
C GLN A 38 13.80 15.70 -0.55
N SER A 39 13.08 14.60 -0.66
CA SER A 39 13.34 13.35 0.06
C SER A 39 13.40 12.18 -0.90
N VAL A 40 14.30 11.24 -0.63
CA VAL A 40 14.43 10.00 -1.40
C VAL A 40 14.46 8.80 -0.47
N ILE A 41 13.93 7.69 -0.94
CA ILE A 41 14.05 6.39 -0.27
C ILE A 41 15.22 5.64 -0.92
N VAL A 42 16.09 5.11 -0.10
CA VAL A 42 17.17 4.20 -0.52
C VAL A 42 16.90 2.86 0.13
N GLU A 43 16.65 1.85 -0.69
CA GLU A 43 16.29 0.52 -0.22
C GLU A 43 17.11 -0.57 -0.90
N GLU A 44 17.20 -1.74 -0.29
CA GLU A 44 17.83 -2.90 -0.91
C GLU A 44 17.01 -3.36 -2.12
N LYS A 45 17.68 -3.52 -3.26
CA LYS A 45 17.04 -4.07 -4.45
C LYS A 45 16.89 -5.59 -4.32
N LEU A 46 15.68 -6.08 -4.40
CA LEU A 46 15.42 -7.50 -4.55
C LEU A 46 15.58 -7.94 -6.01
N THR A 47 16.23 -9.08 -6.23
CA THR A 47 16.48 -9.64 -7.56
C THR A 47 15.68 -10.91 -7.84
N ASN A 48 15.30 -11.65 -6.80
CA ASN A 48 14.57 -12.90 -6.93
C ASN A 48 13.37 -12.91 -5.96
N PHE A 49 12.26 -12.35 -6.41
CA PHE A 49 11.07 -12.23 -5.58
C PHE A 49 9.80 -12.62 -6.36
N THR A 50 8.75 -12.87 -5.61
CA THR A 50 7.37 -12.93 -6.11
C THR A 50 6.55 -11.83 -5.46
N GLU A 51 5.73 -11.14 -6.23
CA GLU A 51 4.80 -10.15 -5.72
C GLU A 51 3.47 -10.82 -5.36
N TYR A 52 2.96 -10.52 -4.16
CA TYR A 52 1.66 -10.95 -3.68
C TYR A 52 0.81 -9.76 -3.29
N ASN A 53 -0.41 -9.70 -3.81
CA ASN A 53 -1.35 -8.62 -3.55
C ASN A 53 -2.58 -9.16 -2.81
N ILE A 54 -3.01 -8.44 -1.78
CA ILE A 54 -4.24 -8.74 -1.05
C ILE A 54 -5.01 -7.46 -0.79
N ALA A 55 -6.32 -7.50 -1.05
CA ALA A 55 -7.20 -6.40 -0.70
C ALA A 55 -7.97 -6.68 0.59
N CYS A 56 -8.35 -5.61 1.27
CA CYS A 56 -9.19 -5.73 2.45
C CYS A 56 -10.05 -4.48 2.66
N TYR A 57 -11.19 -4.68 3.30
CA TYR A 57 -12.06 -3.62 3.75
C TYR A 57 -12.74 -4.02 5.07
N LYS A 58 -13.28 -3.04 5.79
CA LYS A 58 -14.02 -3.29 7.01
C LYS A 58 -15.51 -3.34 6.70
N GLU A 59 -16.18 -4.34 7.22
CA GLU A 59 -17.63 -4.46 7.23
C GLU A 59 -18.09 -4.54 8.68
N LYS A 60 -18.78 -3.51 9.18
CA LYS A 60 -19.14 -3.33 10.60
C LYS A 60 -17.86 -3.34 11.47
N HIS A 61 -17.57 -4.43 12.16
CA HIS A 61 -16.39 -4.55 13.04
C HIS A 61 -15.40 -5.62 12.55
N LYS A 62 -15.71 -6.29 11.43
CA LYS A 62 -14.90 -7.38 10.90
C LYS A 62 -14.08 -6.89 9.70
N LEU A 63 -12.82 -7.27 9.64
CA LEU A 63 -11.99 -7.10 8.46
C LEU A 63 -12.29 -8.24 7.48
N ILE A 64 -12.64 -7.90 6.27
CA ILE A 64 -12.87 -8.83 5.16
C ILE A 64 -11.63 -8.79 4.29
N LEU A 65 -10.98 -9.94 4.13
CA LEU A 65 -9.81 -10.12 3.28
C LEU A 65 -10.24 -10.74 1.95
N SER A 66 -9.60 -10.34 0.88
CA SER A 66 -9.76 -10.97 -0.44
C SER A 66 -8.93 -12.24 -0.57
N ASN A 67 -9.03 -12.91 -1.72
CA ASN A 67 -8.00 -13.83 -2.16
C ASN A 67 -6.67 -13.10 -2.33
N VAL A 68 -5.57 -13.85 -2.20
CA VAL A 68 -4.23 -13.37 -2.54
C VAL A 68 -4.00 -13.56 -4.03
N GLU A 69 -3.53 -12.53 -4.69
CA GLU A 69 -3.05 -12.56 -6.07
C GLU A 69 -1.54 -12.80 -6.07
N GLU A 70 -1.09 -13.73 -6.90
CA GLU A 70 0.31 -13.89 -7.24
C GLU A 70 0.56 -13.22 -8.59
N VAL A 71 1.50 -12.28 -8.62
CA VAL A 71 1.91 -11.57 -9.84
C VAL A 71 3.24 -12.13 -10.31
N THR A 72 3.22 -12.81 -11.45
CA THR A 72 4.43 -13.30 -12.10
C THR A 72 4.90 -12.25 -13.09
N SER A 73 5.84 -11.39 -12.70
CA SER A 73 6.43 -10.45 -13.64
C SER A 73 7.42 -11.19 -14.54
N THR A 74 7.26 -11.04 -15.84
CA THR A 74 8.23 -11.54 -16.85
C THR A 74 9.41 -10.58 -17.02
N ASN A 75 9.32 -9.37 -16.49
CA ASN A 75 10.37 -8.34 -16.56
C ASN A 75 10.86 -7.98 -15.17
N GLU A 76 12.16 -7.87 -14.99
CA GLU A 76 12.83 -7.43 -13.74
C GLU A 76 12.36 -6.04 -13.25
N TYR A 77 11.66 -5.28 -14.07
CA TYR A 77 11.10 -3.96 -13.79
C TYR A 77 9.78 -3.76 -14.53
N LEU A 78 8.69 -3.63 -13.78
CA LEU A 78 7.53 -2.92 -14.30
C LEU A 78 7.88 -1.43 -14.26
N THR A 79 8.22 -0.86 -15.41
CA THR A 79 8.38 0.59 -15.52
C THR A 79 7.02 1.27 -15.38
N PHE A 80 7.03 2.58 -15.09
CA PHE A 80 5.78 3.37 -15.09
C PHE A 80 5.06 3.26 -16.43
N ASP A 81 5.80 3.17 -17.53
CA ASP A 81 5.27 2.96 -18.87
C ASP A 81 4.54 1.62 -19.00
N ASP A 82 5.03 0.57 -18.35
CA ASP A 82 4.36 -0.72 -18.30
C ASP A 82 3.06 -0.70 -17.48
N LYS A 83 3.00 0.15 -16.45
CA LYS A 83 1.80 0.27 -15.59
C LYS A 83 0.71 1.18 -16.18
N TYR A 84 1.06 2.25 -16.92
CA TYR A 84 0.13 3.34 -17.23
C TYR A 84 0.05 3.77 -18.70
N ASN A 85 1.08 3.55 -19.53
CA ASN A 85 1.13 4.08 -20.91
C ASN A 85 0.60 3.15 -22.01
N ASP A 86 0.39 1.87 -21.73
CA ASP A 86 -0.35 1.02 -22.67
C ASP A 86 -1.84 1.35 -22.58
N GLY A 87 -2.25 2.24 -23.49
CA GLY A 87 -3.61 2.74 -23.61
C GLY A 87 -4.68 1.67 -23.48
N GLY A 88 -5.37 1.68 -22.37
CA GLY A 88 -6.66 1.06 -22.11
C GLY A 88 -6.78 -0.41 -22.46
N MET A 89 -6.93 -1.25 -21.45
CA MET A 89 -7.69 -2.55 -21.46
C MET A 89 -7.62 -3.42 -22.73
N LYS A 90 -6.49 -3.51 -23.40
CA LYS A 90 -6.32 -4.48 -24.48
C LYS A 90 -5.18 -5.41 -24.14
N ASN A 91 -5.56 -6.63 -23.68
CA ASN A 91 -4.75 -7.84 -23.73
C ASN A 91 -3.33 -7.79 -23.14
N LYS A 92 -3.12 -7.24 -21.92
CA LYS A 92 -1.99 -7.70 -21.12
C LYS A 92 -2.39 -9.04 -20.51
N ASP A 93 -1.65 -10.05 -20.92
CA ASP A 93 -1.86 -11.45 -20.65
C ASP A 93 -2.40 -11.70 -19.25
N LYS A 94 -3.61 -12.29 -19.18
CA LYS A 94 -4.12 -12.98 -17.98
C LYS A 94 -3.17 -14.09 -17.50
N SER A 95 -2.13 -14.39 -18.27
CA SER A 95 -1.12 -15.42 -18.00
C SER A 95 -0.17 -15.08 -16.85
N ASN A 96 -0.07 -13.81 -16.47
CA ASN A 96 0.91 -13.37 -15.45
C ASN A 96 0.29 -13.13 -14.05
N ARG A 97 -0.97 -13.49 -13.85
CA ARG A 97 -1.67 -13.33 -12.57
C ARG A 97 -2.38 -14.61 -12.20
N LYS A 98 -2.19 -15.05 -10.96
CA LYS A 98 -2.86 -16.24 -10.42
C LYS A 98 -3.67 -15.85 -9.18
N ILE A 99 -4.98 -16.11 -9.22
CA ILE A 99 -5.93 -15.84 -8.15
C ILE A 99 -6.80 -17.08 -7.98
N PRO A 100 -6.83 -17.70 -6.79
CA PRO A 100 -5.95 -17.48 -5.67
C PRO A 100 -4.50 -17.88 -5.95
N ALA A 101 -3.55 -17.24 -5.26
CA ALA A 101 -2.12 -17.57 -5.34
C ALA A 101 -1.84 -19.02 -4.94
N SER A 102 -0.83 -19.65 -5.58
CA SER A 102 -0.34 -20.97 -5.18
C SER A 102 0.79 -20.85 -4.18
N ILE A 103 0.45 -20.67 -2.91
CA ILE A 103 1.40 -20.49 -1.81
C ILE A 103 1.13 -21.48 -0.69
N SER A 104 2.10 -21.67 0.20
CA SER A 104 1.91 -22.50 1.39
C SER A 104 0.92 -21.88 2.33
N GLU A 105 0.28 -22.71 3.17
CA GLU A 105 -0.67 -22.22 4.18
C GLU A 105 0.01 -21.26 5.17
N GLU A 106 1.27 -21.55 5.54
CA GLU A 106 2.04 -20.71 6.45
C GLU A 106 2.23 -19.29 5.87
N LEU A 107 2.61 -19.18 4.60
CA LEU A 107 2.79 -17.88 3.95
C LEU A 107 1.44 -17.16 3.76
N LEU A 108 0.38 -17.89 3.45
CA LEU A 108 -0.97 -17.32 3.35
C LEU A 108 -1.42 -16.70 4.68
N GLU A 109 -1.23 -17.42 5.78
CA GLU A 109 -1.58 -16.92 7.11
C GLU A 109 -0.69 -15.75 7.54
N GLU A 110 0.60 -15.76 7.21
CA GLU A 110 1.50 -14.63 7.45
C GLU A 110 1.02 -13.36 6.71
N ILE A 111 0.64 -13.48 5.43
CA ILE A 111 0.09 -12.37 4.63
C ILE A 111 -1.19 -11.84 5.27
N LYS A 112 -2.13 -12.71 5.63
CA LYS A 112 -3.40 -12.34 6.25
C LYS A 112 -3.20 -11.66 7.61
N ALA A 113 -2.36 -12.21 8.47
CA ALA A 113 -2.08 -11.67 9.80
C ALA A 113 -1.42 -10.30 9.71
N THR A 114 -0.43 -10.15 8.83
CA THR A 114 0.27 -8.89 8.60
C THR A 114 -0.69 -7.83 8.04
N THR A 115 -1.52 -8.19 7.06
CA THR A 115 -2.56 -7.31 6.49
C THR A 115 -3.53 -6.80 7.55
N ASN A 116 -4.01 -7.71 8.41
CA ASN A 116 -4.91 -7.36 9.51
C ASN A 116 -4.24 -6.39 10.51
N THR A 117 -2.98 -6.61 10.82
CA THR A 117 -2.19 -5.76 11.72
C THR A 117 -2.00 -4.37 11.13
N ILE A 118 -1.61 -4.28 9.86
CA ILE A 118 -1.42 -3.01 9.15
C ILE A 118 -2.73 -2.22 9.09
N TYR A 119 -3.81 -2.87 8.63
CA TYR A 119 -5.11 -2.20 8.50
C TYR A 119 -5.61 -1.61 9.82
N LYS A 120 -5.49 -2.37 10.92
CA LYS A 120 -5.94 -1.93 12.25
C LYS A 120 -5.06 -0.82 12.83
N ASN A 121 -3.75 -1.00 12.80
CA ASN A 121 -2.82 -0.07 13.45
C ASN A 121 -2.75 1.29 12.75
N LEU A 122 -2.92 1.32 11.44
CA LEU A 122 -2.96 2.55 10.66
C LEU A 122 -4.38 3.12 10.52
N ASN A 123 -5.37 2.47 11.15
CA ASN A 123 -6.76 2.90 11.15
C ASN A 123 -7.33 3.20 9.76
N PHE A 124 -6.99 2.34 8.79
CA PHE A 124 -7.50 2.47 7.43
C PHE A 124 -9.02 2.35 7.39
N LYS A 125 -9.62 3.01 6.40
CA LYS A 125 -11.05 2.97 6.11
C LYS A 125 -11.25 2.66 4.63
N GLY A 126 -12.42 2.11 4.31
CA GLY A 126 -12.71 1.69 2.95
C GLY A 126 -11.88 0.48 2.51
N VAL A 127 -11.79 0.29 1.21
CA VAL A 127 -10.97 -0.78 0.62
C VAL A 127 -9.56 -0.29 0.36
N ILE A 128 -8.58 -1.09 0.74
CA ILE A 128 -7.17 -0.91 0.40
C ILE A 128 -6.65 -2.18 -0.24
N ARG A 129 -5.53 -2.08 -0.98
CA ARG A 129 -4.74 -3.23 -1.42
C ARG A 129 -3.33 -3.07 -0.87
N ILE A 130 -2.82 -4.14 -0.29
CA ILE A 130 -1.45 -4.21 0.18
C ILE A 130 -0.68 -5.11 -0.75
N ASP A 131 0.46 -4.63 -1.20
CA ASP A 131 1.35 -5.31 -2.11
C ASP A 131 2.59 -5.75 -1.31
N TYR A 132 2.90 -7.05 -1.37
CA TYR A 132 4.01 -7.70 -0.68
C TYR A 132 5.01 -8.23 -1.68
N LEU A 133 6.28 -8.27 -1.28
CA LEU A 133 7.34 -8.96 -2.00
C LEU A 133 7.83 -10.14 -1.16
N TYR A 134 7.79 -11.32 -1.72
CA TYR A 134 8.37 -12.50 -1.09
C TYR A 134 9.75 -12.75 -1.69
N ASP A 135 10.78 -12.49 -0.89
CA ASP A 135 12.17 -12.74 -1.24
C ASP A 135 12.45 -14.25 -1.20
N LYS A 136 12.69 -14.84 -2.37
CA LYS A 136 12.96 -16.29 -2.51
C LYS A 136 14.34 -16.69 -2.03
N GLU A 137 15.27 -15.77 -1.89
CA GLU A 137 16.63 -16.06 -1.43
C GLU A 137 16.69 -16.20 0.10
N THR A 138 15.91 -15.38 0.79
CA THR A 138 15.89 -15.33 2.26
C THR A 138 14.62 -15.92 2.88
N ASN A 139 13.64 -16.32 2.04
CA ASN A 139 12.32 -16.78 2.44
C ASN A 139 11.61 -15.79 3.39
N ARG A 140 11.66 -14.50 3.04
CA ARG A 140 11.06 -13.43 3.85
C ARG A 140 9.94 -12.74 3.10
N LEU A 141 8.82 -12.55 3.80
CA LEU A 141 7.75 -11.67 3.35
C LEU A 141 8.11 -10.23 3.70
N LEU A 142 8.10 -9.35 2.71
CA LEU A 142 8.40 -7.93 2.86
C LEU A 142 7.17 -7.12 2.47
N PHE A 143 6.81 -6.16 3.31
CA PHE A 143 5.83 -5.16 2.97
C PHE A 143 6.42 -4.22 1.91
N ASN A 144 5.69 -3.98 0.83
CA ASN A 144 6.11 -3.08 -0.23
C ASN A 144 5.31 -1.76 -0.17
N GLU A 145 4.02 -1.80 -0.48
CA GLU A 145 3.21 -0.59 -0.49
C GLU A 145 1.74 -0.84 -0.10
N VAL A 146 1.05 0.25 0.27
CA VAL A 146 -0.41 0.27 0.44
C VAL A 146 -1.04 1.17 -0.60
N ASN A 147 -1.93 0.61 -1.39
CA ASN A 147 -2.80 1.34 -2.30
C ASN A 147 -4.11 1.67 -1.60
N THR A 148 -4.29 2.90 -1.19
CA THR A 148 -5.49 3.35 -0.44
C THR A 148 -6.71 3.56 -1.34
N ILE A 149 -6.51 3.66 -2.65
CA ILE A 149 -7.56 3.68 -3.67
C ILE A 149 -7.11 2.77 -4.82
N PRO A 150 -7.20 1.44 -4.63
CA PRO A 150 -6.72 0.51 -5.63
C PRO A 150 -7.57 0.56 -6.90
N GLY A 151 -6.96 0.30 -8.05
CA GLY A 151 -7.64 0.24 -9.33
C GLY A 151 -8.86 -0.67 -9.29
N SER A 152 -10.01 -0.20 -9.80
CA SER A 152 -11.30 -0.89 -9.74
C SER A 152 -11.68 -1.36 -8.32
N LEU A 153 -11.21 -0.67 -7.28
CA LEU A 153 -11.36 -1.02 -5.86
C LEU A 153 -10.88 -2.45 -5.55
N ALA A 154 -9.96 -2.98 -6.34
CA ALA A 154 -9.46 -4.36 -6.25
C ALA A 154 -10.57 -5.44 -6.21
N PHE A 155 -11.75 -5.15 -6.76
CA PHE A 155 -12.92 -6.03 -6.65
C PHE A 155 -12.66 -7.41 -7.26
N TYR A 156 -11.81 -7.50 -8.25
CA TYR A 156 -11.45 -8.74 -8.94
C TYR A 156 -10.77 -9.79 -8.03
N LEU A 157 -10.32 -9.38 -6.84
CA LEU A 157 -9.76 -10.26 -5.82
C LEU A 157 -10.84 -10.93 -4.95
N TYR A 158 -12.11 -10.48 -5.04
CA TYR A 158 -13.23 -11.01 -4.27
C TYR A 158 -14.12 -11.87 -5.18
N GLU A 159 -13.73 -13.12 -5.41
CA GLU A 159 -14.38 -14.02 -6.39
C GLU A 159 -15.90 -14.18 -6.21
N GLU A 160 -16.36 -14.25 -4.97
CA GLU A 160 -17.77 -14.50 -4.65
C GLU A 160 -18.60 -13.22 -4.51
N THR A 161 -17.98 -12.04 -4.57
CA THR A 161 -18.65 -10.76 -4.33
C THR A 161 -18.87 -10.01 -5.64
N LYS A 162 -20.10 -9.65 -5.95
CA LYS A 162 -20.39 -8.78 -7.10
C LYS A 162 -19.87 -7.38 -6.82
N PHE A 163 -19.42 -6.68 -7.87
CA PHE A 163 -18.92 -5.30 -7.74
C PHE A 163 -19.95 -4.35 -7.11
N THR A 164 -21.21 -4.47 -7.49
CA THR A 164 -22.32 -3.68 -6.92
C THR A 164 -22.52 -3.96 -5.43
N GLU A 165 -22.33 -5.20 -4.99
CA GLU A 165 -22.42 -5.59 -3.59
C GLU A 165 -21.24 -5.02 -2.78
N LEU A 166 -20.04 -5.07 -3.31
CA LEU A 166 -18.87 -4.44 -2.69
C LEU A 166 -19.10 -2.93 -2.51
N LEU A 167 -19.58 -2.24 -3.55
CA LEU A 167 -19.89 -0.81 -3.48
C LEU A 167 -20.93 -0.51 -2.39
N ASP A 168 -22.01 -1.28 -2.34
CA ASP A 168 -23.06 -1.10 -1.33
C ASP A 168 -22.49 -1.26 0.10
N LYS A 169 -21.65 -2.27 0.34
CA LYS A 169 -20.99 -2.47 1.63
C LYS A 169 -20.08 -1.30 2.00
N LEU A 170 -19.27 -0.82 1.06
CA LEU A 170 -18.36 0.31 1.29
C LEU A 170 -19.12 1.61 1.59
N ILE A 171 -20.20 1.89 0.87
CA ILE A 171 -21.03 3.07 1.10
C ILE A 171 -21.71 3.00 2.47
N LYS A 172 -22.29 1.86 2.83
CA LYS A 172 -22.91 1.66 4.15
C LYS A 172 -21.90 1.86 5.28
N GLU A 173 -20.68 1.31 5.16
CA GLU A 173 -19.64 1.49 6.17
C GLU A 173 -19.20 2.96 6.27
N ALA A 174 -19.08 3.67 5.15
CA ALA A 174 -18.75 5.10 5.14
C ALA A 174 -19.83 5.94 5.86
N ILE A 175 -21.11 5.67 5.61
CA ILE A 175 -22.23 6.36 6.27
C ILE A 175 -22.21 6.09 7.78
N LEU A 176 -22.02 4.83 8.20
CA LEU A 176 -21.94 4.46 9.61
C LEU A 176 -20.75 5.15 10.29
N SER A 177 -19.58 5.13 9.66
CA SER A 177 -18.38 5.77 10.17
C SER A 177 -18.55 7.28 10.32
N LYS A 178 -19.20 7.93 9.35
CA LYS A 178 -19.53 9.36 9.43
C LYS A 178 -20.47 9.65 10.59
N SER A 179 -21.56 8.91 10.71
CA SER A 179 -22.53 9.09 11.80
C SER A 179 -21.88 8.95 13.19
N GLN A 180 -20.97 7.98 13.35
CA GLN A 180 -20.22 7.83 14.59
C GLN A 180 -19.31 9.03 14.87
N ASN A 181 -18.61 9.55 13.84
CA ASN A 181 -17.74 10.72 13.99
C ASN A 181 -18.55 11.98 14.30
N ASP A 182 -19.71 12.17 13.66
CA ASP A 182 -20.59 13.34 13.87
C ASP A 182 -21.19 13.36 15.31
N SER A 183 -21.26 12.20 15.97
CA SER A 183 -21.68 12.10 17.37
C SER A 183 -20.60 12.46 18.39
N LEU A 184 -19.35 12.63 17.95
CA LEU A 184 -18.26 13.00 18.84
C LEU A 184 -18.24 14.53 19.08
N ILE A 185 -17.94 14.92 20.32
CA ILE A 185 -17.73 16.31 20.67
C ILE A 185 -16.35 16.74 20.18
N ASN A 186 -16.30 17.45 19.06
CA ASN A 186 -15.06 17.88 18.41
C ASN A 186 -14.57 19.26 18.87
N SER A 187 -15.39 19.98 19.64
CA SER A 187 -15.03 21.29 20.20
C SER A 187 -15.63 21.43 21.59
N PHE A 188 -14.92 22.09 22.47
CA PHE A 188 -15.44 22.52 23.78
C PHE A 188 -14.95 23.92 24.08
N ASP A 189 -15.81 24.74 24.66
CA ASP A 189 -15.46 26.08 25.08
C ASP A 189 -14.54 26.02 26.29
N THR A 190 -13.38 26.63 26.19
CA THR A 190 -12.46 26.80 27.31
C THR A 190 -12.32 28.26 27.67
N ASN A 191 -12.63 28.60 28.92
CA ASN A 191 -12.43 29.96 29.46
C ASN A 191 -11.00 30.16 30.00
N ILE A 192 -10.02 29.38 29.52
CA ILE A 192 -8.62 29.43 30.00
C ILE A 192 -8.00 30.85 29.88
N LEU A 193 -8.33 31.55 28.79
CA LEU A 193 -7.83 32.92 28.57
C LEU A 193 -8.51 33.96 29.48
N GLU A 194 -9.76 33.77 29.85
CA GLU A 194 -10.47 34.66 30.80
C GLU A 194 -9.95 34.44 32.21
N ILE A 195 -9.69 33.22 32.64
CA ILE A 195 -9.11 32.88 33.94
C ILE A 195 -7.72 33.52 34.09
N LYS A 196 -6.90 33.55 33.03
CA LYS A 196 -5.61 34.27 33.05
C LYS A 196 -5.77 35.78 33.21
N LYS A 197 -6.75 36.43 32.57
CA LYS A 197 -7.02 37.85 32.71
C LYS A 197 -7.42 38.24 34.13
N LEU A 198 -8.18 37.40 34.82
CA LEU A 198 -8.57 37.58 36.21
C LEU A 198 -7.40 37.44 37.20
N LYS A 199 -6.43 36.61 36.94
CA LYS A 199 -5.22 36.44 37.76
C LYS A 199 -4.15 37.51 37.54
N MET A 200 -4.19 38.25 36.43
CA MET A 200 -3.26 39.35 36.14
C MET A 200 -3.76 40.72 36.66
N LYS A 201 -4.96 40.82 37.23
CA LYS A 201 -5.53 42.03 37.83
C LYS A 201 -5.45 42.07 39.37
N LYS A 202 -4.69 41.18 39.97
CA LYS A 202 -4.25 41.22 41.37
C LYS A 202 -2.75 41.47 41.38
#